data_3f5512c7c0d7af0e7d444e4d4802939b
#
_entry.id   3f5512c7c0d7af0e7d444e4d4802939b
#
_cell.length_a   1.000
_cell.length_b   1.000
_cell.length_c   1.000
_cell.angle_alpha   90.00
_cell.angle_beta   90.00
_cell.angle_gamma   90.00
#
_symmetry.space_group_name_H-M   'P 1'
#
loop_
_entity.id
_entity.type
_entity.pdbx_description
1 polymer ?
#
loop_
_entity_poly.entity_id
_entity_poly.type
_entity_poly.pdbx_seq_one_letter_code
_entity_poly.pdbx_strand_id
1 'polypeptide(L)'
;KSVAFLALISLVFSACKEKESGTNAQQVESTLKVKVEQVMAEDVDQLYEYTAIVEANAVNNIAPLTGGRIEKIFVEVGDVVAAGQVVAEMEDNTLKQAKSQLDNLELSFKRIDELYKVGGVSKSEWDNLKTQLDVARTSYKNLKDNTQLVSPISGVVTMRNYDSGDLFSGQPIIQVQQIHP
;
A
#
# COMPACT_ATOMS: atom_id res chain seq x y z
N LYS A 1 8.66 -91.68 -39.89
CA LYS A 1 9.52 -92.85 -39.68
C LYS A 1 10.01 -92.82 -38.28
N SER A 2 9.42 -93.55 -37.46
CA SER A 2 9.68 -94.93 -36.99
C SER A 2 10.44 -94.90 -35.70
N VAL A 3 9.76 -95.33 -34.73
CA VAL A 3 9.81 -96.61 -34.10
C VAL A 3 10.84 -96.62 -32.98
N ALA A 4 10.35 -96.71 -31.82
CA ALA A 4 10.06 -97.85 -30.98
C ALA A 4 11.26 -98.27 -30.14
N PHE A 5 11.10 -98.49 -28.97
CA PHE A 5 11.09 -99.76 -28.21
C PHE A 5 11.47 -99.44 -26.76
N LEU A 6 10.59 -99.48 -25.83
CA LEU A 6 10.12 -100.64 -25.05
C LEU A 6 11.18 -101.28 -24.14
N ALA A 7 10.80 -101.27 -22.91
CA ALA A 7 11.05 -102.31 -21.94
C ALA A 7 12.42 -102.31 -21.24
N LEU A 8 12.55 -102.55 -19.99
CA LEU A 8 12.09 -103.60 -19.05
C LEU A 8 12.58 -103.21 -17.64
N ILE A 9 11.74 -103.07 -16.67
CA ILE A 9 11.53 -103.99 -15.52
C ILE A 9 12.81 -104.46 -14.86
N SER A 10 12.99 -104.19 -13.63
CA SER A 10 12.91 -105.11 -12.42
C SER A 10 13.58 -104.44 -11.23
N LEU A 11 12.80 -104.18 -10.22
CA LEU A 11 12.82 -104.90 -8.92
C LEU A 11 14.20 -105.31 -8.42
N VAL A 12 14.57 -104.72 -7.34
CA VAL A 12 14.98 -105.51 -6.13
C VAL A 12 14.76 -104.70 -4.91
N PHE A 13 13.93 -105.27 -3.99
CA PHE A 13 13.83 -104.95 -2.60
C PHE A 13 15.15 -105.30 -1.92
N SER A 14 15.56 -104.47 -0.95
CA SER A 14 16.02 -104.98 0.38
C SER A 14 16.47 -103.90 1.32
N ALA A 15 15.86 -103.90 2.36
CA ALA A 15 16.31 -104.05 3.74
C ALA A 15 16.66 -102.81 4.51
N CYS A 16 15.83 -102.61 5.46
CA CYS A 16 16.05 -101.85 6.69
C CYS A 16 17.41 -102.07 7.33
N LYS A 17 17.99 -100.92 7.83
CA LYS A 17 18.68 -100.99 9.11
C LYS A 17 18.66 -99.66 9.80
N GLU A 18 17.92 -99.57 10.79
CA GLU A 18 17.92 -98.53 11.83
C GLU A 18 19.33 -98.42 12.43
N LYS A 19 19.82 -97.18 12.48
CA LYS A 19 20.88 -96.82 13.39
C LYS A 19 20.66 -95.40 13.86
N GLU A 20 20.16 -95.32 15.06
CA GLU A 20 20.23 -94.13 15.86
C GLU A 20 21.67 -93.63 15.93
N SER A 21 21.88 -92.42 15.53
CA SER A 21 23.03 -91.65 15.93
C SER A 21 22.60 -90.20 16.07
N GLY A 22 22.59 -89.83 17.30
CA GLY A 22 22.31 -88.44 17.65
C GLY A 22 23.26 -87.50 16.91
N THR A 23 22.69 -86.63 16.24
CA THR A 23 23.43 -85.50 15.69
C THR A 23 22.83 -84.23 16.27
N ASN A 24 23.61 -83.66 17.12
CA ASN A 24 23.40 -82.31 17.58
C ASN A 24 23.03 -81.40 16.40
N ALA A 25 21.80 -81.02 16.32
CA ALA A 25 21.42 -79.85 15.53
C ALA A 25 22.02 -78.61 16.23
N GLN A 26 23.21 -78.23 15.76
CA GLN A 26 23.65 -76.85 15.98
C GLN A 26 22.65 -75.92 15.29
N GLN A 27 21.78 -75.37 16.08
CA GLN A 27 21.00 -74.21 15.71
C GLN A 27 22.00 -73.08 15.40
N VAL A 28 22.28 -72.87 14.09
CA VAL A 28 22.97 -71.69 13.71
C VAL A 28 22.00 -70.56 13.93
N GLU A 29 22.07 -69.91 15.08
CA GLU A 29 21.47 -68.61 15.30
C GLU A 29 22.07 -67.69 14.26
N SER A 30 21.33 -67.44 13.19
CA SER A 30 21.62 -66.34 12.29
C SER A 30 21.40 -65.02 13.01
N THR A 31 22.42 -64.57 13.70
CA THR A 31 22.42 -63.22 14.26
C THR A 31 22.29 -62.22 13.13
N LEU A 32 21.10 -61.68 12.97
CA LEU A 32 20.86 -60.54 12.06
C LEU A 32 21.76 -59.38 12.48
N LYS A 33 22.75 -59.09 11.67
CA LYS A 33 23.59 -57.90 11.89
C LYS A 33 22.78 -56.67 11.51
N VAL A 34 22.33 -55.93 12.50
CA VAL A 34 21.71 -54.60 12.33
C VAL A 34 22.79 -53.54 12.44
N LYS A 35 22.82 -52.65 11.47
CA LYS A 35 23.64 -51.45 11.52
C LYS A 35 22.91 -50.43 12.38
N VAL A 36 23.47 -50.09 13.51
CA VAL A 36 22.97 -49.02 14.38
C VAL A 36 23.85 -47.79 14.20
N GLU A 37 23.23 -46.67 14.11
CA GLU A 37 23.90 -45.38 14.03
C GLU A 37 23.41 -44.51 15.18
N GLN A 38 24.32 -43.83 15.82
CA GLN A 38 23.99 -42.97 16.93
C GLN A 38 23.40 -41.68 16.39
N VAL A 39 22.16 -41.40 16.72
CA VAL A 39 21.50 -40.14 16.38
C VAL A 39 21.95 -39.08 17.36
N MET A 40 22.58 -38.04 16.89
CA MET A 40 22.89 -36.85 17.66
C MET A 40 21.90 -35.74 17.28
N ALA A 41 21.47 -34.98 18.29
CA ALA A 41 20.72 -33.75 18.03
C ALA A 41 21.69 -32.67 17.56
N GLU A 42 21.45 -32.12 16.41
CA GLU A 42 22.18 -30.99 15.82
C GLU A 42 21.20 -29.86 15.56
N ASP A 43 21.57 -28.67 15.98
CA ASP A 43 20.80 -27.46 15.65
C ASP A 43 20.99 -27.13 14.17
N VAL A 44 19.90 -27.21 13.42
CA VAL A 44 19.89 -26.88 12.01
C VAL A 44 19.22 -25.53 11.82
N ASP A 45 19.98 -24.55 11.33
CA ASP A 45 19.43 -23.25 10.97
C ASP A 45 18.50 -23.42 9.76
N GLN A 46 17.21 -23.10 9.97
CA GLN A 46 16.24 -23.05 8.87
C GLN A 46 16.13 -21.61 8.37
N LEU A 47 16.67 -21.35 7.21
CA LEU A 47 16.55 -20.06 6.54
C LEU A 47 15.28 -20.04 5.69
N TYR A 48 14.38 -19.09 5.99
CA TYR A 48 13.20 -18.85 5.18
C TYR A 48 13.36 -17.54 4.42
N GLU A 49 13.28 -17.59 3.11
CA GLU A 49 13.22 -16.39 2.27
C GLU A 49 11.76 -16.00 2.03
N TYR A 50 11.44 -14.75 2.34
CA TYR A 50 10.12 -14.18 2.08
C TYR A 50 10.25 -12.98 1.14
N THR A 51 9.36 -12.94 0.16
CA THR A 51 9.18 -11.74 -0.66
C THR A 51 8.14 -10.85 0.02
N ALA A 52 8.49 -9.60 0.28
CA ALA A 52 7.58 -8.59 0.81
C ALA A 52 7.52 -7.40 -0.15
N ILE A 53 6.32 -6.86 -0.32
CA ILE A 53 6.10 -5.61 -1.03
C ILE A 53 5.92 -4.52 0.02
N VAL A 54 6.75 -3.47 -0.07
CA VAL A 54 6.62 -2.30 0.81
C VAL A 54 5.76 -1.28 0.09
N GLU A 55 4.65 -0.91 0.70
CA GLU A 55 3.74 0.11 0.20
C GLU A 55 3.78 1.34 1.13
N ALA A 56 3.50 2.52 0.55
CA ALA A 56 3.40 3.74 1.34
C ALA A 56 2.18 3.68 2.27
N ASN A 57 2.32 4.18 3.51
CA ASN A 57 1.23 4.23 4.49
C ASN A 57 0.05 5.08 4.01
N ALA A 58 0.32 6.18 3.31
CA ALA A 58 -0.69 7.02 2.68
C ALA A 58 -0.17 7.56 1.34
N VAL A 59 -1.07 7.61 0.35
CA VAL A 59 -0.83 8.20 -0.97
C VAL A 59 -1.87 9.27 -1.21
N ASN A 60 -1.46 10.51 -1.43
CA ASN A 60 -2.33 11.62 -1.74
C ASN A 60 -2.06 12.18 -3.12
N ASN A 61 -3.12 12.28 -3.90
CA ASN A 61 -3.13 12.90 -5.21
C ASN A 61 -3.66 14.33 -5.08
N ILE A 62 -2.82 15.31 -5.38
CA ILE A 62 -3.13 16.73 -5.24
C ILE A 62 -3.54 17.26 -6.60
N ALA A 63 -4.78 17.76 -6.67
CA ALA A 63 -5.38 18.31 -7.86
C ALA A 63 -6.33 19.46 -7.50
N PRO A 64 -6.50 20.49 -8.36
CA PRO A 64 -7.53 21.49 -8.16
C PRO A 64 -8.94 20.91 -8.43
N LEU A 65 -9.96 21.47 -7.79
CA LEU A 65 -11.35 21.08 -8.00
C LEU A 65 -11.90 21.56 -9.34
N THR A 66 -11.38 22.69 -9.84
CA THR A 66 -11.79 23.27 -11.12
C THR A 66 -10.58 23.40 -12.05
N GLY A 67 -10.83 23.31 -13.35
CA GLY A 67 -9.80 23.51 -14.37
C GLY A 67 -9.20 24.91 -14.33
N GLY A 68 -8.01 25.06 -14.88
CA GLY A 68 -7.29 26.32 -14.99
C GLY A 68 -5.86 26.13 -15.46
N ARG A 69 -5.14 27.23 -15.59
CA ARG A 69 -3.70 27.21 -15.86
C ARG A 69 -2.94 27.06 -14.56
N ILE A 70 -1.92 26.22 -14.56
CA ILE A 70 -0.96 26.10 -13.48
C ILE A 70 0.03 27.25 -13.59
N GLU A 71 0.03 28.17 -12.63
CA GLU A 71 0.93 29.30 -12.64
C GLU A 71 2.33 28.87 -12.24
N LYS A 72 2.44 28.12 -11.15
CA LYS A 72 3.73 27.67 -10.64
C LYS A 72 3.63 26.36 -9.85
N ILE A 73 4.65 25.55 -9.99
CA ILE A 73 4.90 24.35 -9.15
C ILE A 73 6.16 24.61 -8.34
N PHE A 74 6.10 24.37 -7.03
CA PHE A 74 7.16 24.71 -6.06
C PHE A 74 8.03 23.52 -5.66
N VAL A 75 7.67 22.33 -6.12
CA VAL A 75 8.30 21.07 -5.68
C VAL A 75 8.62 20.19 -6.88
N GLU A 76 9.65 19.37 -6.72
CA GLU A 76 10.09 18.38 -7.70
C GLU A 76 9.91 16.95 -7.15
N VAL A 77 9.97 15.97 -8.05
CA VAL A 77 9.94 14.55 -7.65
C VAL A 77 11.17 14.24 -6.79
N GLY A 78 10.92 13.67 -5.62
CA GLY A 78 11.96 13.39 -4.61
C GLY A 78 12.00 14.41 -3.46
N ASP A 79 11.34 15.57 -3.59
CA ASP A 79 11.31 16.58 -2.52
C ASP A 79 10.47 16.10 -1.33
N VAL A 80 10.93 16.48 -0.14
CA VAL A 80 10.19 16.28 1.12
C VAL A 80 9.28 17.46 1.36
N VAL A 81 8.00 17.19 1.58
CA VAL A 81 6.98 18.22 1.87
C VAL A 81 6.33 18.00 3.23
N ALA A 82 5.98 19.09 3.88
CA ALA A 82 5.23 19.07 5.13
C ALA A 82 3.72 19.19 4.88
N ALA A 83 2.90 18.66 5.80
CA ALA A 83 1.47 18.89 5.78
C ALA A 83 1.15 20.40 5.85
N GLY A 84 0.26 20.88 4.96
CA GLY A 84 -0.07 22.30 4.81
C GLY A 84 0.90 23.11 3.95
N GLN A 85 1.98 22.52 3.45
CA GLN A 85 2.90 23.20 2.54
C GLN A 85 2.25 23.40 1.16
N VAL A 86 2.35 24.61 0.61
CA VAL A 86 1.91 24.90 -0.77
C VAL A 86 2.86 24.21 -1.75
N VAL A 87 2.31 23.41 -2.63
CA VAL A 87 3.07 22.60 -3.61
C VAL A 87 2.87 23.10 -5.04
N ALA A 88 1.72 23.73 -5.33
CA ALA A 88 1.46 24.36 -6.62
C ALA A 88 0.48 25.51 -6.48
N GLU A 89 0.54 26.45 -7.40
CA GLU A 89 -0.41 27.58 -7.54
C GLU A 89 -1.03 27.55 -8.94
N MET A 90 -2.37 27.74 -8.95
CA MET A 90 -3.15 27.96 -10.16
C MET A 90 -3.25 29.46 -10.43
N GLU A 91 -3.62 29.84 -11.67
CA GLU A 91 -3.90 31.23 -12.04
C GLU A 91 -4.88 31.88 -11.05
N ASP A 92 -4.51 33.07 -10.50
CA ASP A 92 -5.14 33.64 -9.31
C ASP A 92 -6.01 34.90 -9.60
N ASN A 93 -6.28 35.23 -10.85
CA ASN A 93 -7.04 36.44 -11.22
C ASN A 93 -8.41 36.50 -10.52
N THR A 94 -9.16 35.41 -10.53
CA THR A 94 -10.47 35.32 -9.88
C THR A 94 -10.32 35.40 -8.35
N LEU A 95 -9.27 34.84 -7.78
CA LEU A 95 -8.97 34.89 -6.34
C LEU A 95 -8.68 36.33 -5.90
N LYS A 96 -7.86 37.08 -6.67
CA LYS A 96 -7.55 38.49 -6.41
C LYS A 96 -8.81 39.34 -6.44
N GLN A 97 -9.71 39.10 -7.41
CA GLN A 97 -11.00 39.80 -7.49
C GLN A 97 -11.87 39.51 -6.27
N ALA A 98 -12.02 38.25 -5.90
CA ALA A 98 -12.79 37.84 -4.71
C ALA A 98 -12.21 38.41 -3.41
N LYS A 99 -10.86 38.48 -3.32
CA LYS A 99 -10.17 39.11 -2.17
C LYS A 99 -10.53 40.58 -2.05
N SER A 100 -10.47 41.33 -3.16
CA SER A 100 -10.83 42.75 -3.16
C SER A 100 -12.28 42.99 -2.76
N GLN A 101 -13.20 42.14 -3.21
CA GLN A 101 -14.61 42.18 -2.81
C GLN A 101 -14.80 41.91 -1.33
N LEU A 102 -14.11 40.87 -0.82
CA LEU A 102 -14.13 40.51 0.63
C LEU A 102 -13.62 41.66 1.49
N ASP A 103 -12.47 42.28 1.11
CA ASP A 103 -11.88 43.40 1.86
C ASP A 103 -12.84 44.61 1.94
N ASN A 104 -13.52 44.93 0.84
CA ASN A 104 -14.53 45.99 0.81
C ASN A 104 -15.73 45.71 1.73
N LEU A 105 -16.21 44.44 1.76
CA LEU A 105 -17.31 44.03 2.65
C LEU A 105 -16.86 44.01 4.11
N GLU A 106 -15.64 43.61 4.43
CA GLU A 106 -15.08 43.64 5.78
C GLU A 106 -15.00 45.08 6.33
N LEU A 107 -14.53 46.03 5.50
CA LEU A 107 -14.50 47.46 5.85
C LEU A 107 -15.90 48.02 6.06
N SER A 108 -16.85 47.63 5.23
CA SER A 108 -18.24 48.09 5.32
C SER A 108 -18.92 47.50 6.54
N PHE A 109 -18.73 46.20 6.83
CA PHE A 109 -19.27 45.56 7.98
C PHE A 109 -18.72 46.15 9.30
N LYS A 110 -17.41 46.41 9.35
CA LYS A 110 -16.81 47.05 10.53
C LYS A 110 -17.49 48.40 10.83
N ARG A 111 -17.79 49.25 9.85
CA ARG A 111 -18.48 50.53 10.02
C ARG A 111 -19.92 50.32 10.53
N ILE A 112 -20.66 49.41 9.90
CA ILE A 112 -22.04 49.12 10.29
C ILE A 112 -22.11 48.46 11.70
N ASP A 113 -21.16 47.61 12.05
CA ASP A 113 -21.09 47.00 13.37
C ASP A 113 -20.85 48.05 14.48
N GLU A 114 -20.00 49.06 14.22
CA GLU A 114 -19.79 50.17 15.15
C GLU A 114 -21.07 51.03 15.29
N LEU A 115 -21.77 51.30 14.19
CA LEU A 115 -23.04 52.03 14.23
C LEU A 115 -24.17 51.27 14.92
N TYR A 116 -24.23 49.95 14.71
CA TYR A 116 -25.20 49.06 15.34
C TYR A 116 -25.05 49.05 16.88
N LYS A 117 -23.82 49.05 17.39
CA LYS A 117 -23.53 49.10 18.84
C LYS A 117 -24.07 50.34 19.54
N VAL A 118 -24.18 51.46 18.80
CA VAL A 118 -24.72 52.73 19.30
C VAL A 118 -26.16 52.99 18.88
N GLY A 119 -26.82 51.99 18.28
CA GLY A 119 -28.23 52.15 17.82
C GLY A 119 -28.39 52.93 16.53
N GLY A 120 -27.33 53.21 15.78
CA GLY A 120 -27.34 54.03 14.55
C GLY A 120 -27.86 53.33 13.28
N VAL A 121 -28.02 52.03 13.32
CA VAL A 121 -28.56 51.21 12.21
C VAL A 121 -29.50 50.14 12.73
N SER A 122 -30.38 49.64 11.86
CA SER A 122 -31.33 48.60 12.22
C SER A 122 -30.62 47.20 12.30
N LYS A 123 -31.20 46.30 13.11
CA LYS A 123 -30.73 44.93 13.15
C LYS A 123 -30.79 44.24 11.78
N SER A 124 -31.83 44.52 11.00
CA SER A 124 -31.99 43.96 9.66
C SER A 124 -30.85 44.36 8.73
N GLU A 125 -30.40 45.59 8.78
CA GLU A 125 -29.30 46.11 8.00
C GLU A 125 -27.97 45.45 8.41
N TRP A 126 -27.73 45.31 9.71
CA TRP A 126 -26.56 44.62 10.23
C TRP A 126 -26.55 43.15 9.85
N ASP A 127 -27.70 42.40 10.01
CA ASP A 127 -27.84 41.01 9.66
C ASP A 127 -27.62 40.78 8.14
N ASN A 128 -28.16 41.68 7.29
CA ASN A 128 -27.99 41.62 5.84
C ASN A 128 -26.51 41.75 5.44
N LEU A 129 -25.79 42.72 5.98
CA LEU A 129 -24.40 42.94 5.65
C LEU A 129 -23.50 41.81 6.18
N LYS A 130 -23.81 41.28 7.37
CA LYS A 130 -23.14 40.13 7.92
C LYS A 130 -23.29 38.91 7.03
N THR A 131 -24.49 38.64 6.53
CA THR A 131 -24.75 37.53 5.62
C THR A 131 -23.95 37.68 4.32
N GLN A 132 -23.91 38.91 3.74
CA GLN A 132 -23.11 39.18 2.54
C GLN A 132 -21.62 38.95 2.79
N LEU A 133 -21.10 39.35 3.92
CA LEU A 133 -19.72 39.14 4.32
C LEU A 133 -19.40 37.65 4.47
N ASP A 134 -20.28 36.86 5.14
CA ASP A 134 -20.09 35.43 5.33
C ASP A 134 -20.11 34.67 4.01
N VAL A 135 -20.98 35.07 3.06
CA VAL A 135 -21.00 34.53 1.69
C VAL A 135 -19.68 34.85 0.96
N ALA A 136 -19.22 36.10 1.03
CA ALA A 136 -17.97 36.50 0.37
C ALA A 136 -16.74 35.80 0.96
N ARG A 137 -16.69 35.60 2.28
CA ARG A 137 -15.64 34.82 2.95
C ARG A 137 -15.60 33.36 2.49
N THR A 138 -16.77 32.74 2.40
CA THR A 138 -16.89 31.35 1.91
C THR A 138 -16.43 31.24 0.47
N SER A 139 -16.86 32.17 -0.38
CA SER A 139 -16.46 32.21 -1.78
C SER A 139 -14.93 32.39 -1.93
N TYR A 140 -14.36 33.36 -1.22
CA TYR A 140 -12.91 33.59 -1.23
C TYR A 140 -12.15 32.36 -0.75
N LYS A 141 -12.59 31.73 0.34
CA LYS A 141 -11.97 30.52 0.87
C LYS A 141 -11.97 29.38 -0.17
N ASN A 142 -13.12 29.11 -0.80
CA ASN A 142 -13.23 28.06 -1.80
C ASN A 142 -12.31 28.33 -3.02
N LEU A 143 -12.23 29.57 -3.47
CA LEU A 143 -11.32 29.99 -4.54
C LEU A 143 -9.86 29.82 -4.11
N LYS A 144 -9.52 30.20 -2.89
CA LYS A 144 -8.16 30.05 -2.35
C LYS A 144 -7.74 28.58 -2.28
N ASP A 145 -8.61 27.73 -1.72
CA ASP A 145 -8.34 26.29 -1.59
C ASP A 145 -8.18 25.60 -2.96
N ASN A 146 -8.81 26.17 -4.02
CA ASN A 146 -8.67 25.69 -5.39
C ASN A 146 -7.46 26.29 -6.13
N THR A 147 -7.00 27.46 -5.74
CA THR A 147 -5.87 28.15 -6.37
C THR A 147 -4.55 27.78 -5.72
N GLN A 148 -4.50 27.69 -4.39
CA GLN A 148 -3.31 27.30 -3.65
C GLN A 148 -3.41 25.83 -3.23
N LEU A 149 -2.73 24.98 -3.98
CA LEU A 149 -2.74 23.53 -3.71
C LEU A 149 -1.73 23.21 -2.63
N VAL A 150 -2.22 22.66 -1.53
CA VAL A 150 -1.39 22.30 -0.36
C VAL A 150 -1.31 20.79 -0.20
N SER A 151 -0.18 20.29 0.33
CA SER A 151 -0.07 18.89 0.71
C SER A 151 -0.87 18.62 1.98
N PRO A 152 -1.83 17.68 1.98
CA PRO A 152 -2.57 17.32 3.19
C PRO A 152 -1.76 16.46 4.17
N ILE A 153 -0.66 15.86 3.72
CA ILE A 153 0.21 14.99 4.51
C ILE A 153 1.67 15.44 4.40
N SER A 154 2.49 15.07 5.38
CA SER A 154 3.93 15.12 5.26
C SER A 154 4.43 13.87 4.55
N GLY A 155 5.36 14.02 3.60
CA GLY A 155 5.84 12.89 2.81
C GLY A 155 6.82 13.32 1.72
N VAL A 156 7.01 12.45 0.74
CA VAL A 156 7.87 12.68 -0.42
C VAL A 156 7.02 12.76 -1.68
N VAL A 157 7.35 13.71 -2.55
CA VAL A 157 6.75 13.83 -3.87
C VAL A 157 7.23 12.67 -4.75
N THR A 158 6.29 11.84 -5.18
CA THR A 158 6.61 10.65 -5.99
C THR A 158 6.26 10.80 -7.47
N MET A 159 5.37 11.76 -7.79
CA MET A 159 4.94 12.01 -9.17
C MET A 159 4.61 13.49 -9.37
N ARG A 160 4.98 14.02 -10.54
CA ARG A 160 4.61 15.33 -11.04
C ARG A 160 4.20 15.17 -12.52
N ASN A 161 2.94 15.48 -12.84
CA ASN A 161 2.38 15.23 -14.16
C ASN A 161 2.29 16.48 -15.05
N TYR A 162 2.60 17.65 -14.51
CA TYR A 162 2.49 18.93 -15.21
C TYR A 162 3.68 19.82 -14.95
N ASP A 163 3.89 20.79 -15.83
CA ASP A 163 4.84 21.86 -15.68
C ASP A 163 4.15 23.20 -15.43
N SER A 164 4.92 24.18 -14.92
CA SER A 164 4.42 25.54 -14.77
C SER A 164 4.04 26.13 -16.14
N GLY A 165 2.84 26.68 -16.24
CA GLY A 165 2.25 27.19 -17.49
C GLY A 165 1.29 26.23 -18.19
N ASP A 166 1.23 24.96 -17.80
CA ASP A 166 0.33 23.97 -18.38
C ASP A 166 -1.13 24.23 -18.01
N LEU A 167 -2.03 23.71 -18.85
CA LEU A 167 -3.46 23.65 -18.54
C LEU A 167 -3.79 22.33 -17.85
N PHE A 168 -4.47 22.43 -16.71
CA PHE A 168 -4.96 21.25 -16.00
C PHE A 168 -5.97 20.46 -16.83
N SER A 169 -5.74 19.16 -17.01
CA SER A 169 -6.55 18.26 -17.84
C SER A 169 -7.16 17.07 -17.08
N GLY A 170 -7.22 17.14 -15.73
CA GLY A 170 -7.94 16.16 -14.89
C GLY A 170 -7.09 15.11 -14.21
N GLN A 171 -5.78 15.02 -14.51
CA GLN A 171 -4.86 14.16 -13.75
C GLN A 171 -4.32 14.89 -12.51
N PRO A 172 -3.95 14.18 -11.44
CA PRO A 172 -3.31 14.82 -10.29
C PRO A 172 -2.06 15.58 -10.72
N ILE A 173 -1.87 16.81 -10.21
CA ILE A 173 -0.69 17.62 -10.53
C ILE A 173 0.53 16.99 -9.83
N ILE A 174 0.37 16.66 -8.56
CA ILE A 174 1.43 16.12 -7.70
C ILE A 174 0.86 14.93 -6.91
N GLN A 175 1.70 13.90 -6.74
CA GLN A 175 1.42 12.82 -5.80
C GLN A 175 2.44 12.86 -4.66
N VAL A 176 1.94 12.81 -3.43
CA VAL A 176 2.75 12.76 -2.21
C VAL A 176 2.50 11.44 -1.50
N GLN A 177 3.57 10.77 -1.10
CA GLN A 177 3.51 9.52 -0.35
C GLN A 177 4.17 9.68 1.01
N GLN A 178 3.50 9.15 2.03
CA GLN A 178 4.04 9.08 3.38
C GLN A 178 4.92 7.82 3.49
N ILE A 179 6.24 8.03 3.56
CA ILE A 179 7.23 6.95 3.61
C ILE A 179 7.53 6.55 5.07
N HIS A 180 7.31 7.47 6.02
CA HIS A 180 7.47 7.21 7.44
C HIS A 180 6.11 7.27 8.14
N PRO A 181 5.82 6.32 9.06
CA PRO A 181 4.58 6.31 9.83
C PRO A 181 4.50 7.45 10.84
#